data_bf0d8487ad9732ae25cc6db9918044c0
#
_entry.id   bf0d8487ad9732ae25cc6db9918044c0
#
_cell.length_a   1.000
_cell.length_b   1.000
_cell.length_c   1.000
_cell.angle_alpha   90.00
_cell.angle_beta   90.00
_cell.angle_gamma   90.00
#
_symmetry.space_group_name_H-M   'P 1'
#
loop_
_entity.id
_entity.type
_entity.pdbx_description
1 polymer ?
#
loop_
_entity_poly.entity_id
_entity_poly.type
_entity_poly.pdbx_seq_one_letter_code
_entity_poly.pdbx_strand_id
1 'polypeptide(L)'
;SQTWLAPHQSVVGVSEQVDGSIGPLDISSVRQSEHVDASLTSAEIDSEQRSQLEFDLRHEALTVRRGIIELAHRYSSTPFHIGGACSVADIVSVLLSKVMQVGHRDCEWELRDRLILSKAHTSLALFPALLRAEMISQEDIDRGVFGPDAVLFKHPLRDPQRGFEISGGSLGMGLGYAAGLGLSIRRKDLLSRVFCILGDGECDEGSIWESAAFIGHNQLSNVTVIVDQNRMQLDGPCASILDTGSIARKFDAFGFESVEVDGHDVLALYDALKQQTSRPRAIIAHTIKGKGLSFAENNVSFHDACVTDDLYEQALLDLKVAEEACSC
;
A
#
# COMPACT_ATOMS: atom_id res chain seq x y z
N SER A 1 47.18 19.28 9.09
CA SER A 1 47.15 19.56 10.52
C SER A 1 46.31 20.82 10.82
N GLN A 2 45.05 20.65 11.17
CA GLN A 2 44.31 21.59 12.03
C GLN A 2 43.10 20.85 12.58
N THR A 3 43.21 20.55 13.86
CA THR A 3 42.17 20.05 14.77
C THR A 3 41.20 21.16 15.12
N TRP A 4 39.88 20.86 15.01
CA TRP A 4 38.81 21.66 15.62
C TRP A 4 38.23 20.87 16.81
N LEU A 5 38.62 21.33 18.02
CA LEU A 5 37.93 21.01 19.26
C LEU A 5 37.12 22.25 19.65
N ALA A 6 35.83 22.12 19.84
CA ALA A 6 34.97 23.14 20.44
C ALA A 6 34.74 22.84 21.93
N PRO A 7 34.60 23.86 22.80
CA PRO A 7 34.64 23.68 24.24
C PRO A 7 33.29 23.27 24.84
N HIS A 8 33.37 22.41 25.88
CA HIS A 8 32.28 22.07 26.77
C HIS A 8 31.76 23.31 27.53
N GLN A 9 30.44 23.57 27.43
CA GLN A 9 29.74 24.37 28.43
C GLN A 9 28.94 23.46 29.36
N SER A 10 29.30 23.53 30.63
CA SER A 10 28.59 22.92 31.73
C SER A 10 27.25 23.64 31.98
N VAL A 11 26.14 22.89 31.92
CA VAL A 11 24.83 23.37 32.39
C VAL A 11 24.60 22.84 33.79
N VAL A 12 24.42 23.78 34.71
CA VAL A 12 24.12 23.59 36.12
C VAL A 12 22.74 22.97 36.29
N GLY A 13 22.64 21.95 37.15
CA GLY A 13 21.40 21.23 37.44
C GLY A 13 20.37 22.07 38.20
N VAL A 14 19.13 21.88 37.83
CA VAL A 14 17.97 22.13 38.70
C VAL A 14 17.27 20.81 38.91
N SER A 15 17.35 20.29 40.12
CA SER A 15 16.59 19.13 40.58
C SER A 15 15.21 19.61 41.03
N GLU A 16 14.17 19.33 40.26
CA GLU A 16 12.81 19.25 40.81
C GLU A 16 12.40 17.77 40.86
N GLN A 17 12.26 17.29 42.08
CA GLN A 17 11.62 16.03 42.40
C GLN A 17 10.12 16.19 42.12
N VAL A 18 9.60 15.51 41.09
CA VAL A 18 8.18 15.22 40.97
C VAL A 18 8.00 13.76 41.39
N ASP A 19 7.56 13.58 42.63
CA ASP A 19 7.04 12.33 43.12
C ASP A 19 5.64 12.12 42.55
N GLY A 20 5.52 11.14 41.70
CA GLY A 20 4.27 10.76 41.04
C GLY A 20 4.39 9.34 40.51
N SER A 21 4.22 8.37 41.41
CA SER A 21 4.07 6.96 41.07
C SER A 21 2.84 6.79 40.20
N ILE A 22 3.04 6.72 38.87
CA ILE A 22 2.03 6.23 37.96
C ILE A 22 2.06 4.70 38.09
N GLY A 23 1.00 4.15 38.73
CA GLY A 23 0.79 2.71 38.79
C GLY A 23 0.65 2.11 37.38
N PRO A 24 0.82 0.80 37.22
CA PRO A 24 0.73 0.15 35.94
C PRO A 24 -0.65 0.43 35.33
N LEU A 25 -0.66 0.96 34.10
CA LEU A 25 -1.87 1.14 33.30
C LEU A 25 -2.56 -0.21 33.14
N ASP A 26 -3.77 -0.30 33.68
CA ASP A 26 -4.65 -1.45 33.49
C ASP A 26 -5.11 -1.50 32.03
N ILE A 27 -4.43 -2.32 31.22
CA ILE A 27 -4.75 -2.56 29.80
C ILE A 27 -5.94 -3.52 29.62
N SER A 28 -6.61 -3.93 30.71
CA SER A 28 -7.75 -4.85 30.61
C SER A 28 -9.02 -4.19 30.06
N SER A 29 -9.16 -2.87 30.08
CA SER A 29 -10.34 -2.14 29.63
C SER A 29 -10.33 -1.72 28.14
N VAL A 30 -9.21 -1.89 27.43
CA VAL A 30 -9.09 -1.57 25.98
C VAL A 30 -9.57 -2.73 25.08
N ARG A 31 -10.06 -3.83 25.67
CA ARG A 31 -10.43 -5.06 24.95
C ARG A 31 -11.88 -5.15 24.49
N GLN A 32 -12.59 -4.07 24.23
CA GLN A 32 -13.95 -4.12 23.69
C GLN A 32 -14.15 -3.15 22.52
N SER A 33 -13.40 -3.38 21.43
CA SER A 33 -13.86 -3.08 20.07
C SER A 33 -13.55 -4.33 19.27
N GLU A 34 -14.55 -4.88 18.62
CA GLU A 34 -14.62 -6.13 17.87
C GLU A 34 -13.26 -6.65 17.40
N HIS A 35 -12.68 -7.58 18.18
CA HIS A 35 -11.61 -8.43 17.71
C HIS A 35 -12.17 -9.27 16.57
N VAL A 36 -11.91 -8.89 15.33
CA VAL A 36 -11.87 -9.88 14.26
C VAL A 36 -10.77 -10.86 14.68
N ASP A 37 -11.19 -12.03 15.08
CA ASP A 37 -10.35 -13.09 15.61
C ASP A 37 -9.26 -13.41 14.58
N ALA A 38 -8.01 -13.02 14.88
CA ALA A 38 -6.86 -13.25 14.01
C ALA A 38 -6.49 -14.74 13.87
N SER A 39 -7.28 -15.64 14.46
CA SER A 39 -7.07 -17.10 14.47
C SER A 39 -7.77 -17.83 13.33
N LEU A 40 -8.65 -17.18 12.55
CA LEU A 40 -9.35 -17.88 11.45
C LEU A 40 -8.43 -18.03 10.24
N THR A 41 -8.01 -19.24 9.96
CA THR A 41 -7.39 -19.63 8.71
C THR A 41 -8.45 -19.76 7.60
N SER A 42 -8.03 -19.71 6.33
CA SER A 42 -8.94 -19.85 5.18
C SER A 42 -9.79 -21.13 5.19
N ALA A 43 -9.38 -22.15 5.93
CA ALA A 43 -10.11 -23.42 6.09
C ALA A 43 -11.31 -23.34 7.06
N GLU A 44 -11.35 -22.32 7.90
CA GLU A 44 -12.38 -22.16 8.95
C GLU A 44 -13.52 -21.23 8.55
N ILE A 45 -13.41 -20.54 7.39
CA ILE A 45 -14.47 -19.71 6.84
C ILE A 45 -15.46 -20.62 6.11
N ASP A 46 -16.73 -20.63 6.56
CA ASP A 46 -17.84 -21.30 5.85
C ASP A 46 -17.90 -20.84 4.39
N SER A 47 -18.33 -21.70 3.49
CA SER A 47 -18.42 -21.42 2.05
C SER A 47 -19.30 -20.20 1.74
N GLU A 48 -20.36 -19.97 2.52
CA GLU A 48 -21.23 -18.81 2.39
C GLU A 48 -20.52 -17.52 2.81
N GLN A 49 -19.80 -17.56 3.94
CA GLN A 49 -19.00 -16.42 4.42
C GLN A 49 -17.87 -16.08 3.44
N ARG A 50 -17.27 -17.11 2.82
CA ARG A 50 -16.22 -16.92 1.83
C ARG A 50 -16.76 -16.30 0.54
N SER A 51 -17.94 -16.72 0.08
CA SER A 51 -18.61 -16.11 -1.07
C SER A 51 -19.01 -14.65 -0.80
N GLN A 52 -19.49 -14.35 0.41
CA GLN A 52 -19.78 -12.98 0.81
C GLN A 52 -18.51 -12.12 0.88
N LEU A 53 -17.41 -12.66 1.42
CA LEU A 53 -16.13 -11.98 1.45
C LEU A 53 -15.63 -11.66 0.03
N GLU A 54 -15.74 -12.62 -0.90
CA GLU A 54 -15.36 -12.40 -2.29
C GLU A 54 -16.18 -11.28 -2.92
N PHE A 55 -17.49 -11.30 -2.73
CA PHE A 55 -18.39 -10.26 -3.22
C PHE A 55 -18.01 -8.88 -2.67
N ASP A 56 -17.83 -8.77 -1.35
CA ASP A 56 -17.43 -7.53 -0.70
C ASP A 56 -16.12 -6.98 -1.28
N LEU A 57 -15.09 -7.84 -1.41
CA LEU A 57 -13.78 -7.44 -1.90
C LEU A 57 -13.79 -7.03 -3.38
N ARG A 58 -14.55 -7.74 -4.22
CA ARG A 58 -14.76 -7.34 -5.64
C ARG A 58 -15.47 -6.00 -5.73
N HIS A 59 -16.49 -5.78 -4.90
CA HIS A 59 -17.22 -4.52 -4.86
C HIS A 59 -16.33 -3.36 -4.42
N GLU A 60 -15.49 -3.55 -3.40
CA GLU A 60 -14.50 -2.55 -2.98
C GLU A 60 -13.51 -2.22 -4.10
N ALA A 61 -13.01 -3.23 -4.81
CA ALA A 61 -12.08 -3.02 -5.93
C ALA A 61 -12.72 -2.24 -7.10
N LEU A 62 -13.98 -2.50 -7.42
CA LEU A 62 -14.75 -1.75 -8.42
C LEU A 62 -15.00 -0.31 -7.96
N THR A 63 -15.32 -0.10 -6.67
CA THR A 63 -15.47 1.23 -6.08
C THR A 63 -14.18 2.04 -6.16
N VAL A 64 -13.05 1.42 -5.88
CA VAL A 64 -11.72 2.06 -6.03
C VAL A 64 -11.45 2.42 -7.49
N ARG A 65 -11.74 1.54 -8.46
CA ARG A 65 -11.56 1.84 -9.89
C ARG A 65 -12.46 2.98 -10.35
N ARG A 66 -13.70 3.02 -9.90
CA ARG A 66 -14.63 4.14 -10.16
C ARG A 66 -14.04 5.46 -9.64
N GLY A 67 -13.58 5.49 -8.40
CA GLY A 67 -12.96 6.66 -7.80
C GLY A 67 -11.67 7.11 -8.53
N ILE A 68 -10.85 6.17 -9.04
CA ILE A 68 -9.69 6.49 -9.89
C ILE A 68 -10.13 7.28 -11.11
N ILE A 69 -11.15 6.80 -11.82
CA ILE A 69 -11.62 7.41 -13.08
C ILE A 69 -12.32 8.75 -12.82
N GLU A 70 -13.14 8.85 -11.78
CA GLU A 70 -13.80 10.11 -11.39
C GLU A 70 -12.79 11.20 -11.04
N LEU A 71 -11.75 10.86 -10.27
CA LEU A 71 -10.69 11.80 -9.93
C LEU A 71 -9.85 12.18 -11.17
N ALA A 72 -9.49 11.23 -12.02
CA ALA A 72 -8.74 11.52 -13.23
C ALA A 72 -9.54 12.39 -14.20
N HIS A 73 -10.85 12.13 -14.36
CA HIS A 73 -11.75 12.93 -15.21
C HIS A 73 -11.97 14.35 -14.66
N ARG A 74 -12.08 14.53 -13.33
CA ARG A 74 -12.16 15.85 -12.69
C ARG A 74 -11.03 16.78 -13.12
N TYR A 75 -9.87 16.23 -13.46
CA TYR A 75 -8.68 16.93 -13.95
C TYR A 75 -8.32 16.51 -15.38
N SER A 76 -9.31 16.49 -16.27
CA SER A 76 -9.21 15.93 -17.61
C SER A 76 -8.10 16.55 -18.51
N SER A 77 -7.59 17.74 -18.15
CA SER A 77 -6.44 18.37 -18.81
C SER A 77 -5.08 17.98 -18.24
N THR A 78 -5.05 17.17 -17.17
CA THR A 78 -3.83 16.76 -16.49
C THR A 78 -3.69 15.24 -16.57
N PRO A 79 -2.56 14.72 -17.05
CA PRO A 79 -2.37 13.27 -17.13
C PRO A 79 -2.16 12.66 -15.75
N PHE A 80 -2.68 11.43 -15.57
CA PHE A 80 -2.52 10.59 -14.40
C PHE A 80 -2.05 9.18 -14.78
N HIS A 81 -1.38 8.51 -13.87
CA HIS A 81 -0.90 7.14 -14.05
C HIS A 81 -2.03 6.10 -13.89
N ILE A 82 -3.02 6.17 -14.78
CA ILE A 82 -4.27 5.40 -14.72
C ILE A 82 -3.99 3.90 -14.81
N GLY A 83 -3.14 3.50 -15.77
CA GLY A 83 -2.82 2.10 -15.98
C GLY A 83 -2.27 1.41 -14.74
N GLY A 84 -1.31 2.06 -14.07
CA GLY A 84 -0.73 1.56 -12.83
C GLY A 84 -1.68 1.65 -11.63
N ALA A 85 -2.53 2.68 -11.57
CA ALA A 85 -3.54 2.81 -10.51
C ALA A 85 -4.60 1.69 -10.61
N CYS A 86 -5.09 1.39 -11.80
CA CYS A 86 -6.07 0.32 -12.02
C CYS A 86 -5.49 -1.09 -11.78
N SER A 87 -4.18 -1.31 -12.03
CA SER A 87 -3.56 -2.61 -11.75
C SER A 87 -3.50 -2.92 -10.26
N VAL A 88 -3.25 -1.92 -9.39
CA VAL A 88 -3.15 -2.11 -7.93
C VAL A 88 -4.49 -1.99 -7.20
N ALA A 89 -5.59 -1.69 -7.88
CA ALA A 89 -6.88 -1.44 -7.25
C ALA A 89 -7.36 -2.60 -6.37
N ASP A 90 -7.24 -3.85 -6.82
CA ASP A 90 -7.60 -5.04 -6.02
C ASP A 90 -6.69 -5.16 -4.79
N ILE A 91 -5.39 -4.95 -4.96
CA ILE A 91 -4.39 -5.06 -3.89
C ILE A 91 -4.69 -4.06 -2.77
N VAL A 92 -4.88 -2.77 -3.10
CA VAL A 92 -5.15 -1.74 -2.08
C VAL A 92 -6.52 -1.91 -1.45
N SER A 93 -7.52 -2.40 -2.21
CA SER A 93 -8.86 -2.70 -1.70
C SER A 93 -8.81 -3.81 -0.66
N VAL A 94 -8.17 -4.94 -0.96
CA VAL A 94 -8.03 -6.06 -0.03
C VAL A 94 -7.25 -5.65 1.21
N LEU A 95 -6.13 -4.92 1.04
CA LEU A 95 -5.31 -4.46 2.17
C LEU A 95 -6.10 -3.58 3.13
N LEU A 96 -6.70 -2.50 2.64
CA LEU A 96 -7.30 -1.47 3.48
C LEU A 96 -8.66 -1.86 4.04
N SER A 97 -9.44 -2.72 3.33
CA SER A 97 -10.77 -3.11 3.78
C SER A 97 -10.79 -4.32 4.72
N LYS A 98 -9.85 -5.29 4.57
CA LYS A 98 -9.97 -6.58 5.29
C LYS A 98 -8.68 -7.10 5.92
N VAL A 99 -7.52 -6.53 5.62
CA VAL A 99 -6.22 -7.07 6.07
C VAL A 99 -5.54 -6.18 7.10
N MET A 100 -5.47 -4.89 6.84
CA MET A 100 -4.74 -3.93 7.68
C MET A 100 -5.57 -3.42 8.85
N GLN A 101 -4.89 -3.19 9.97
CA GLN A 101 -5.44 -2.44 11.10
C GLN A 101 -5.05 -0.97 10.92
N VAL A 102 -5.99 -0.12 10.53
CA VAL A 102 -5.70 1.26 10.09
C VAL A 102 -6.08 2.37 11.08
N GLY A 103 -6.90 2.13 12.09
CA GLY A 103 -7.09 3.05 13.23
C GLY A 103 -7.77 4.40 12.95
N HIS A 104 -8.64 4.52 11.93
CA HIS A 104 -9.54 5.66 11.72
C HIS A 104 -8.90 7.05 12.02
N ARG A 105 -7.90 7.48 11.25
CA ARG A 105 -7.15 8.75 11.40
C ARG A 105 -6.33 8.91 12.69
N ASP A 106 -6.23 7.90 13.53
CA ASP A 106 -5.33 7.94 14.68
C ASP A 106 -3.90 7.54 14.27
N CYS A 107 -3.14 8.52 13.79
CA CYS A 107 -1.74 8.29 13.40
C CYS A 107 -0.83 7.99 14.59
N GLU A 108 -1.22 8.37 15.80
CA GLU A 108 -0.47 8.11 17.03
C GLU A 108 -0.71 6.69 17.57
N TRP A 109 -1.73 5.99 17.05
CA TRP A 109 -1.94 4.61 17.44
C TRP A 109 -0.81 3.71 16.94
N GLU A 110 0.08 3.36 17.83
CA GLU A 110 1.30 2.61 17.51
C GLU A 110 1.02 1.21 16.96
N LEU A 111 -0.14 0.62 17.29
CA LEU A 111 -0.54 -0.72 16.83
C LEU A 111 -1.14 -0.73 15.43
N ARG A 112 -1.39 0.42 14.79
CA ARG A 112 -1.86 0.44 13.41
C ARG A 112 -0.81 -0.12 12.45
N ASP A 113 -1.25 -0.81 11.43
CA ASP A 113 -0.39 -1.23 10.32
C ASP A 113 0.04 -0.02 9.47
N ARG A 114 1.11 -0.17 8.72
CA ARG A 114 1.68 0.88 7.86
C ARG A 114 1.67 0.42 6.40
N LEU A 115 1.15 1.29 5.52
CA LEU A 115 1.18 1.08 4.08
C LEU A 115 2.19 2.02 3.43
N ILE A 116 3.12 1.46 2.66
CA ILE A 116 4.06 2.20 1.84
C ILE A 116 3.77 1.89 0.38
N LEU A 117 3.30 2.90 -0.34
CA LEU A 117 3.19 2.83 -1.80
C LEU A 117 4.50 3.32 -2.40
N SER A 118 5.44 2.39 -2.66
CA SER A 118 6.76 2.72 -3.23
C SER A 118 6.62 3.22 -4.67
N LYS A 119 5.76 2.57 -5.48
CA LYS A 119 5.32 3.07 -6.79
C LYS A 119 4.33 4.24 -6.64
N ALA A 120 4.80 5.32 -6.04
CA ALA A 120 3.99 6.46 -5.60
C ALA A 120 3.17 7.14 -6.71
N HIS A 121 3.56 6.97 -7.97
CA HIS A 121 2.83 7.45 -9.14
C HIS A 121 1.41 6.84 -9.26
N THR A 122 1.12 5.73 -8.57
CA THR A 122 -0.20 5.09 -8.56
C THR A 122 -1.08 5.53 -7.38
N SER A 123 -0.75 6.63 -6.73
CA SER A 123 -1.48 7.21 -5.59
C SER A 123 -2.98 7.41 -5.83
N LEU A 124 -3.38 7.59 -7.07
CA LEU A 124 -4.78 7.74 -7.45
C LEU A 124 -5.64 6.53 -7.00
N ALA A 125 -5.04 5.34 -6.87
CA ALA A 125 -5.71 4.16 -6.32
C ALA A 125 -5.86 4.24 -4.79
N LEU A 126 -4.94 4.92 -4.09
CA LEU A 126 -5.03 5.03 -2.64
C LEU A 126 -6.15 5.96 -2.19
N PHE A 127 -6.44 7.05 -2.90
CA PHE A 127 -7.39 8.04 -2.44
C PHE A 127 -8.78 7.47 -2.19
N PRO A 128 -9.44 6.79 -3.16
CA PRO A 128 -10.73 6.16 -2.91
C PRO A 128 -10.63 5.03 -1.87
N ALA A 129 -9.54 4.26 -1.84
CA ALA A 129 -9.35 3.20 -0.86
C ALA A 129 -9.18 3.73 0.57
N LEU A 130 -8.44 4.83 0.77
CA LEU A 130 -8.27 5.50 2.06
C LEU A 130 -9.57 6.19 2.51
N LEU A 131 -10.38 6.72 1.57
CA LEU A 131 -11.71 7.25 1.87
C LEU A 131 -12.61 6.14 2.41
N ARG A 132 -12.61 4.97 1.79
CA ARG A 132 -13.37 3.80 2.23
C ARG A 132 -12.90 3.27 3.60
N ALA A 133 -11.60 3.35 3.87
CA ALA A 133 -11.01 3.00 5.16
C ALA A 133 -11.13 4.12 6.22
N GLU A 134 -11.86 5.21 5.92
CA GLU A 134 -12.07 6.38 6.79
C GLU A 134 -10.77 7.07 7.25
N MET A 135 -9.66 6.85 6.54
CA MET A 135 -8.40 7.53 6.83
C MET A 135 -8.33 8.93 6.24
N ILE A 136 -9.06 9.19 5.16
CA ILE A 136 -9.31 10.51 4.61
C ILE A 136 -10.82 10.78 4.55
N SER A 137 -11.21 12.04 4.42
CA SER A 137 -12.62 12.44 4.32
C SER A 137 -13.01 12.79 2.89
N GLN A 138 -14.32 12.91 2.66
CA GLN A 138 -14.84 13.45 1.42
C GLN A 138 -14.33 14.90 1.20
N GLU A 139 -14.20 15.70 2.27
CA GLU A 139 -13.61 17.05 2.19
C GLU A 139 -12.16 17.02 1.66
N ASP A 140 -11.34 16.03 2.07
CA ASP A 140 -9.98 15.88 1.53
C ASP A 140 -10.01 15.59 0.02
N ILE A 141 -10.96 14.76 -0.45
CA ILE A 141 -11.19 14.48 -1.88
C ILE A 141 -11.66 15.73 -2.60
N ASP A 142 -12.56 16.53 -1.99
CA ASP A 142 -13.13 17.73 -2.60
C ASP A 142 -12.11 18.85 -2.71
N ARG A 143 -11.20 18.98 -1.75
CA ARG A 143 -10.03 19.88 -1.82
C ARG A 143 -9.09 19.50 -2.97
N GLY A 144 -9.11 18.26 -3.38
CA GLY A 144 -8.52 17.77 -4.61
C GLY A 144 -7.02 17.48 -4.55
N VAL A 145 -6.49 17.24 -5.76
CA VAL A 145 -5.08 16.81 -5.98
C VAL A 145 -4.19 17.97 -6.41
N PHE A 146 -4.77 19.08 -6.88
CA PHE A 146 -4.09 20.29 -7.35
C PHE A 146 -4.76 21.54 -6.80
N GLY A 147 -3.96 22.57 -6.66
CA GLY A 147 -4.41 23.90 -6.18
C GLY A 147 -3.86 24.24 -4.79
N PRO A 148 -4.13 25.47 -4.32
CA PRO A 148 -3.55 25.97 -3.06
C PRO A 148 -4.06 25.26 -1.82
N ASP A 149 -5.27 24.69 -1.89
CA ASP A 149 -5.92 24.00 -0.78
C ASP A 149 -5.79 22.46 -0.86
N ALA A 150 -5.09 21.94 -1.89
CA ALA A 150 -4.91 20.50 -2.08
C ALA A 150 -4.15 19.87 -0.91
N VAL A 151 -4.65 18.71 -0.47
CA VAL A 151 -4.02 17.90 0.58
C VAL A 151 -3.64 16.51 0.07
N LEU A 152 -4.12 16.16 -1.11
CA LEU A 152 -3.74 14.97 -1.86
C LEU A 152 -2.82 15.39 -3.00
N PHE A 153 -1.86 14.52 -3.35
CA PHE A 153 -0.88 14.87 -4.38
C PHE A 153 -0.67 13.67 -5.32
N LYS A 154 -0.49 13.93 -6.61
CA LYS A 154 -0.20 12.90 -7.64
C LYS A 154 0.98 11.99 -7.21
N HIS A 155 1.98 12.56 -6.54
CA HIS A 155 3.01 11.83 -5.79
C HIS A 155 2.86 12.26 -4.32
N PRO A 156 2.39 11.37 -3.44
CA PRO A 156 2.03 11.74 -2.08
C PRO A 156 3.18 12.36 -1.31
N LEU A 157 2.87 13.38 -0.54
CA LEU A 157 3.74 13.87 0.52
C LEU A 157 3.43 13.13 1.82
N ARG A 158 4.43 13.03 2.69
CA ARG A 158 4.24 12.37 3.98
C ARG A 158 3.16 13.08 4.80
N ASP A 159 2.10 12.39 5.08
CA ASP A 159 0.99 12.80 5.95
C ASP A 159 0.42 11.55 6.66
N PRO A 160 0.99 11.14 7.80
CA PRO A 160 0.56 9.94 8.51
C PRO A 160 -0.89 9.99 9.00
N GLN A 161 -1.45 11.20 9.20
CA GLN A 161 -2.86 11.37 9.58
C GLN A 161 -3.81 10.95 8.46
N ARG A 162 -3.34 11.01 7.21
CA ARG A 162 -4.06 10.56 6.02
C ARG A 162 -3.57 9.22 5.48
N GLY A 163 -2.67 8.52 6.20
CA GLY A 163 -2.15 7.22 5.79
C GLY A 163 -0.95 7.27 4.84
N PHE A 164 -0.40 8.45 4.56
CA PHE A 164 0.81 8.59 3.74
C PHE A 164 2.05 8.58 4.62
N GLU A 165 2.67 7.41 4.76
CA GLU A 165 3.83 7.22 5.66
C GLU A 165 5.10 7.92 5.18
N ILE A 166 5.25 8.09 3.88
CA ILE A 166 6.43 8.67 3.24
C ILE A 166 6.04 9.65 2.12
N SER A 167 6.94 10.56 1.80
CA SER A 167 6.89 11.28 0.54
C SER A 167 7.43 10.39 -0.56
N GLY A 168 6.61 10.14 -1.59
CA GLY A 168 6.94 9.25 -2.69
C GLY A 168 7.31 9.99 -3.97
N GLY A 169 7.81 9.24 -4.98
CA GLY A 169 8.12 9.74 -6.33
C GLY A 169 9.38 9.14 -6.92
N SER A 170 10.47 9.06 -6.17
CA SER A 170 11.67 8.33 -6.60
C SER A 170 11.45 6.83 -6.40
N LEU A 171 11.47 6.07 -7.51
CA LEU A 171 11.33 4.61 -7.46
C LEU A 171 12.46 3.96 -6.67
N GLY A 172 12.20 2.81 -6.08
CA GLY A 172 13.16 2.03 -5.30
C GLY A 172 13.36 2.49 -3.85
N MET A 173 12.84 3.66 -3.45
CA MET A 173 13.06 4.20 -2.10
C MET A 173 12.14 3.62 -1.03
N GLY A 174 10.91 3.23 -1.40
CA GLY A 174 9.88 2.83 -0.43
C GLY A 174 10.24 1.60 0.37
N LEU A 175 10.93 0.62 -0.22
CA LEU A 175 11.31 -0.60 0.49
C LEU A 175 12.34 -0.32 1.60
N GLY A 176 13.25 0.64 1.39
CA GLY A 176 14.18 1.09 2.43
C GLY A 176 13.47 1.73 3.62
N TYR A 177 12.43 2.54 3.37
CA TYR A 177 11.57 3.06 4.43
C TYR A 177 10.81 1.93 5.16
N ALA A 178 10.28 0.95 4.41
CA ALA A 178 9.61 -0.21 5.00
C ALA A 178 10.55 -1.00 5.92
N ALA A 179 11.81 -1.18 5.51
CA ALA A 179 12.85 -1.82 6.31
C ALA A 179 13.10 -1.07 7.63
N GLY A 180 13.23 0.26 7.57
CA GLY A 180 13.42 1.11 8.75
C GLY A 180 12.23 1.06 9.71
N LEU A 181 11.00 1.16 9.21
CA LEU A 181 9.78 1.06 10.00
C LEU A 181 9.62 -0.33 10.61
N GLY A 182 9.81 -1.40 9.83
CA GLY A 182 9.72 -2.77 10.32
C GLY A 182 10.72 -3.06 11.45
N LEU A 183 11.96 -2.57 11.32
CA LEU A 183 12.96 -2.68 12.38
C LEU A 183 12.58 -1.88 13.62
N SER A 184 12.04 -0.66 13.46
CA SER A 184 11.60 0.19 14.58
C SER A 184 10.45 -0.45 15.34
N ILE A 185 9.42 -0.93 14.65
CA ILE A 185 8.28 -1.64 15.22
C ILE A 185 8.75 -2.85 16.03
N ARG A 186 9.62 -3.69 15.46
CA ARG A 186 10.18 -4.85 16.16
C ARG A 186 10.98 -4.48 17.40
N ARG A 187 11.80 -3.39 17.35
CA ARG A 187 12.57 -2.94 18.51
C ARG A 187 11.72 -2.39 19.65
N LYS A 188 10.49 -1.98 19.35
CA LYS A 188 9.48 -1.54 20.32
C LYS A 188 8.58 -2.68 20.79
N ASP A 189 8.82 -3.91 20.35
CA ASP A 189 7.98 -5.09 20.63
C ASP A 189 6.50 -4.90 20.25
N LEU A 190 6.24 -4.12 19.18
CA LEU A 190 4.89 -3.88 18.66
C LEU A 190 4.49 -4.98 17.66
N LEU A 191 3.17 -5.23 17.55
CA LEU A 191 2.59 -6.24 16.66
C LEU A 191 2.19 -5.68 15.29
N SER A 192 2.34 -4.39 15.05
CA SER A 192 2.00 -3.74 13.79
C SER A 192 2.86 -4.26 12.64
N ARG A 193 2.27 -4.27 11.45
CA ARG A 193 2.90 -4.75 10.21
C ARG A 193 3.18 -3.59 9.27
N VAL A 194 4.13 -3.82 8.37
CA VAL A 194 4.44 -2.89 7.28
C VAL A 194 4.19 -3.60 5.96
N PHE A 195 3.32 -3.03 5.14
CA PHE A 195 3.05 -3.47 3.77
C PHE A 195 3.69 -2.49 2.80
N CYS A 196 4.47 -2.99 1.86
CA CYS A 196 5.15 -2.17 0.86
C CYS A 196 4.76 -2.62 -0.55
N ILE A 197 4.08 -1.76 -1.30
CA ILE A 197 3.69 -2.05 -2.69
C ILE A 197 4.75 -1.50 -3.63
N LEU A 198 5.34 -2.40 -4.42
CA LEU A 198 6.33 -2.14 -5.47
C LEU A 198 5.72 -2.33 -6.85
N GLY A 199 6.32 -1.74 -7.87
CA GLY A 199 6.12 -2.14 -9.26
C GLY A 199 7.19 -3.15 -9.71
N ASP A 200 6.87 -3.96 -10.71
CA ASP A 200 7.84 -4.88 -11.31
C ASP A 200 8.98 -4.13 -12.02
N GLY A 201 8.70 -3.08 -12.79
CA GLY A 201 9.73 -2.21 -13.34
C GLY A 201 10.53 -1.43 -12.28
N GLU A 202 9.92 -1.14 -11.13
CA GLU A 202 10.63 -0.55 -9.98
C GLU A 202 11.65 -1.53 -9.40
N CYS A 203 11.47 -2.83 -9.55
CA CYS A 203 12.42 -3.85 -9.12
C CYS A 203 13.73 -3.86 -9.94
N ASP A 204 13.85 -3.04 -10.97
CA ASP A 204 15.11 -2.80 -11.69
C ASP A 204 16.04 -1.83 -10.92
N GLU A 205 15.51 -1.12 -9.92
CA GLU A 205 16.29 -0.25 -9.04
C GLU A 205 17.14 -1.06 -8.05
N GLY A 206 18.45 -0.78 -7.98
CA GLY A 206 19.39 -1.47 -7.09
C GLY A 206 19.01 -1.36 -5.61
N SER A 207 18.43 -0.22 -5.19
CA SER A 207 18.01 0.04 -3.81
C SER A 207 16.92 -0.91 -3.30
N ILE A 208 16.11 -1.50 -4.19
CA ILE A 208 15.17 -2.57 -3.83
C ILE A 208 15.93 -3.78 -3.28
N TRP A 209 16.98 -4.21 -3.96
CA TRP A 209 17.74 -5.41 -3.58
C TRP A 209 18.64 -5.18 -2.36
N GLU A 210 19.19 -3.98 -2.21
CA GLU A 210 19.91 -3.57 -0.98
C GLU A 210 18.97 -3.63 0.22
N SER A 211 17.75 -3.11 0.07
CA SER A 211 16.71 -3.12 1.11
C SER A 211 16.23 -4.54 1.40
N ALA A 212 16.03 -5.37 0.36
CA ALA A 212 15.65 -6.77 0.51
C ALA A 212 16.71 -7.56 1.28
N ALA A 213 18.00 -7.38 0.96
CA ALA A 213 19.09 -8.00 1.70
C ALA A 213 19.07 -7.61 3.19
N PHE A 214 18.81 -6.33 3.51
CA PHE A 214 18.70 -5.86 4.89
C PHE A 214 17.49 -6.47 5.63
N ILE A 215 16.31 -6.49 4.99
CA ILE A 215 15.09 -7.06 5.56
C ILE A 215 15.26 -8.56 5.84
N GLY A 216 15.80 -9.30 4.88
CA GLY A 216 16.06 -10.73 5.00
C GLY A 216 17.09 -11.06 6.06
N HIS A 217 18.25 -10.35 6.08
CA HIS A 217 19.28 -10.51 7.10
C HIS A 217 18.73 -10.30 8.51
N ASN A 218 17.91 -9.27 8.69
CA ASN A 218 17.31 -8.97 9.97
C ASN A 218 16.05 -9.80 10.26
N GLN A 219 15.61 -10.67 9.35
CA GLN A 219 14.41 -11.51 9.50
C GLN A 219 13.19 -10.68 9.94
N LEU A 220 12.91 -9.56 9.24
CA LEU A 220 11.79 -8.68 9.55
C LEU A 220 10.47 -9.30 9.10
N SER A 221 9.96 -10.30 9.81
CA SER A 221 8.72 -11.01 9.50
C SER A 221 7.47 -10.13 9.54
N ASN A 222 7.57 -8.94 10.16
CA ASN A 222 6.53 -7.92 10.16
C ASN A 222 6.52 -7.03 8.90
N VAL A 223 7.38 -7.30 7.91
CA VAL A 223 7.40 -6.62 6.61
C VAL A 223 6.90 -7.57 5.53
N THR A 224 5.85 -7.15 4.83
CA THR A 224 5.33 -7.82 3.63
C THR A 224 5.51 -6.91 2.42
N VAL A 225 6.21 -7.43 1.42
CA VAL A 225 6.37 -6.80 0.11
C VAL A 225 5.30 -7.33 -0.82
N ILE A 226 4.63 -6.46 -1.57
CA ILE A 226 3.70 -6.82 -2.63
C ILE A 226 4.22 -6.23 -3.93
N VAL A 227 4.51 -7.06 -4.92
CA VAL A 227 4.93 -6.61 -6.24
C VAL A 227 3.75 -6.65 -7.19
N ASP A 228 3.30 -5.48 -7.65
CA ASP A 228 2.36 -5.36 -8.78
C ASP A 228 3.11 -5.71 -10.07
N GLN A 229 3.05 -6.99 -10.43
CA GLN A 229 3.70 -7.51 -11.63
C GLN A 229 2.76 -7.42 -12.84
N ASN A 230 2.57 -6.19 -13.33
CA ASN A 230 1.76 -5.92 -14.51
C ASN A 230 2.54 -6.04 -15.84
N ARG A 231 3.85 -6.35 -15.77
CA ARG A 231 4.77 -6.62 -16.88
C ARG A 231 5.01 -5.45 -17.83
N MET A 232 4.65 -4.22 -17.44
CA MET A 232 4.78 -3.04 -18.29
C MET A 232 5.37 -1.86 -17.55
N GLN A 233 6.39 -1.26 -18.12
CA GLN A 233 6.99 0.01 -17.73
C GLN A 233 6.43 1.18 -18.56
N LEU A 234 7.06 2.36 -18.44
CA LEU A 234 6.71 3.56 -19.22
C LEU A 234 6.95 3.32 -20.73
N ASP A 235 8.08 2.70 -21.06
CA ASP A 235 8.55 2.59 -22.45
C ASP A 235 8.18 1.26 -23.11
N GLY A 236 7.42 0.39 -22.41
CA GLY A 236 6.97 -0.89 -22.96
C GLY A 236 7.00 -2.07 -22.01
N PRO A 237 6.99 -3.30 -22.54
CA PRO A 237 7.07 -4.51 -21.73
C PRO A 237 8.38 -4.60 -20.95
N CYS A 238 8.30 -4.93 -19.65
CA CYS A 238 9.48 -5.06 -18.77
C CYS A 238 10.57 -5.98 -19.37
N ALA A 239 10.18 -7.13 -19.88
CA ALA A 239 11.10 -8.09 -20.49
C ALA A 239 11.85 -7.57 -21.74
N SER A 240 11.31 -6.54 -22.39
CA SER A 240 11.95 -5.91 -23.56
C SER A 240 12.91 -4.80 -23.17
N ILE A 241 12.74 -4.23 -21.95
CA ILE A 241 13.54 -3.13 -21.43
C ILE A 241 14.73 -3.70 -20.63
N LEU A 242 14.43 -4.50 -19.59
CA LEU A 242 15.42 -5.16 -18.77
C LEU A 242 14.84 -6.47 -18.19
N ASP A 243 15.18 -7.60 -18.80
CA ASP A 243 14.82 -8.91 -18.25
C ASP A 243 15.81 -9.34 -17.17
N THR A 244 15.41 -9.20 -15.93
CA THR A 244 16.20 -9.60 -14.77
C THR A 244 15.79 -10.96 -14.22
N GLY A 245 14.90 -11.69 -14.88
CA GLY A 245 14.39 -13.00 -14.46
C GLY A 245 13.33 -12.92 -13.34
N SER A 246 13.15 -14.03 -12.62
CA SER A 246 12.06 -14.14 -11.61
C SER A 246 12.31 -13.25 -10.40
N ILE A 247 11.38 -12.33 -10.14
CA ILE A 247 11.37 -11.46 -8.96
C ILE A 247 11.18 -12.30 -7.70
N ALA A 248 10.29 -13.31 -7.72
CA ALA A 248 10.07 -14.21 -6.58
C ALA A 248 11.36 -14.89 -6.14
N ARG A 249 12.10 -15.50 -7.08
CA ARG A 249 13.39 -16.16 -6.77
C ARG A 249 14.44 -15.22 -6.20
N LYS A 250 14.44 -13.95 -6.60
CA LYS A 250 15.36 -12.95 -6.04
C LYS A 250 15.02 -12.65 -4.58
N PHE A 251 13.75 -12.44 -4.24
CA PHE A 251 13.32 -12.26 -2.86
C PHE A 251 13.63 -13.51 -2.03
N ASP A 252 13.39 -14.73 -2.56
CA ASP A 252 13.75 -15.98 -1.89
C ASP A 252 15.25 -16.05 -1.58
N ALA A 253 16.11 -15.64 -2.53
CA ALA A 253 17.56 -15.62 -2.34
C ALA A 253 18.00 -14.65 -1.22
N PHE A 254 17.22 -13.62 -0.94
CA PHE A 254 17.41 -12.72 0.20
C PHE A 254 16.74 -13.21 1.49
N GLY A 255 16.13 -14.41 1.49
CA GLY A 255 15.57 -15.02 2.71
C GLY A 255 14.10 -14.71 2.96
N PHE A 256 13.38 -14.14 2.00
CA PHE A 256 11.93 -14.00 2.06
C PHE A 256 11.23 -15.35 1.85
N GLU A 257 9.96 -15.40 2.20
CA GLU A 257 9.02 -16.40 1.74
C GLU A 257 8.18 -15.78 0.62
N SER A 258 8.46 -16.19 -0.62
CA SER A 258 7.78 -15.65 -1.79
C SER A 258 6.59 -16.52 -2.20
N VAL A 259 5.52 -15.87 -2.65
CA VAL A 259 4.35 -16.51 -3.25
C VAL A 259 3.92 -15.74 -4.48
N GLU A 260 3.52 -16.44 -5.52
CA GLU A 260 2.95 -15.84 -6.73
C GLU A 260 1.44 -16.07 -6.73
N VAL A 261 0.65 -15.01 -6.98
CA VAL A 261 -0.81 -15.06 -7.01
C VAL A 261 -1.36 -14.31 -8.21
N ASP A 262 -2.56 -14.66 -8.65
CA ASP A 262 -3.33 -13.79 -9.53
C ASP A 262 -3.71 -12.53 -8.73
N GLY A 263 -3.21 -11.37 -9.16
CA GLY A 263 -3.43 -10.08 -8.50
C GLY A 263 -4.84 -9.53 -8.68
N HIS A 264 -5.71 -10.23 -9.42
CA HIS A 264 -7.13 -9.92 -9.61
C HIS A 264 -8.06 -10.96 -8.97
N ASP A 265 -7.51 -12.04 -8.43
CA ASP A 265 -8.23 -12.93 -7.52
C ASP A 265 -8.16 -12.38 -6.09
N VAL A 266 -9.24 -11.71 -5.69
CA VAL A 266 -9.32 -11.02 -4.40
C VAL A 266 -9.23 -11.96 -3.21
N LEU A 267 -9.68 -13.24 -3.36
CA LEU A 267 -9.56 -14.25 -2.31
C LEU A 267 -8.13 -14.78 -2.22
N ALA A 268 -7.47 -15.04 -3.34
CA ALA A 268 -6.07 -15.45 -3.35
C ALA A 268 -5.17 -14.35 -2.74
N LEU A 269 -5.44 -13.08 -3.06
CA LEU A 269 -4.76 -11.93 -2.44
C LEU A 269 -5.02 -11.88 -0.93
N TYR A 270 -6.29 -12.02 -0.50
CA TYR A 270 -6.66 -11.99 0.90
C TYR A 270 -5.93 -13.09 1.68
N ASP A 271 -5.99 -14.34 1.21
CA ASP A 271 -5.33 -15.48 1.84
C ASP A 271 -3.81 -15.26 1.93
N ALA A 272 -3.19 -14.82 0.84
CA ALA A 272 -1.77 -14.53 0.81
C ALA A 272 -1.39 -13.41 1.79
N LEU A 273 -2.18 -12.35 1.91
CA LEU A 273 -1.90 -11.19 2.77
C LEU A 273 -2.20 -11.46 4.25
N LYS A 274 -3.14 -12.35 4.57
CA LYS A 274 -3.49 -12.75 5.95
C LYS A 274 -2.52 -13.77 6.54
N GLN A 275 -1.87 -14.57 5.70
CA GLN A 275 -0.95 -15.61 6.17
C GLN A 275 0.23 -14.98 6.90
N GLN A 276 0.43 -15.40 8.15
CA GLN A 276 1.59 -15.03 8.96
C GLN A 276 2.73 -16.02 8.73
N THR A 277 3.94 -15.52 8.68
CA THR A 277 5.15 -16.32 8.48
C THR A 277 6.24 -15.89 9.46
N SER A 278 7.20 -16.77 9.70
CA SER A 278 8.36 -16.46 10.55
C SER A 278 9.46 -15.66 9.83
N ARG A 279 9.34 -15.50 8.52
CA ARG A 279 10.26 -14.77 7.63
C ARG A 279 9.56 -13.57 7.00
N PRO A 280 10.29 -12.57 6.51
CA PRO A 280 9.69 -11.53 5.66
C PRO A 280 9.03 -12.17 4.45
N ARG A 281 7.94 -11.58 3.97
CA ARG A 281 7.15 -12.13 2.87
C ARG A 281 7.21 -11.27 1.63
N ALA A 282 7.24 -11.92 0.45
CA ALA A 282 7.09 -11.29 -0.84
C ALA A 282 5.92 -11.91 -1.61
N ILE A 283 4.90 -11.13 -1.92
CA ILE A 283 3.74 -11.53 -2.71
C ILE A 283 3.90 -10.93 -4.10
N ILE A 284 4.09 -11.78 -5.09
CA ILE A 284 4.17 -11.37 -6.49
C ILE A 284 2.77 -11.49 -7.10
N ALA A 285 2.09 -10.37 -7.19
CA ALA A 285 0.73 -10.29 -7.70
C ALA A 285 0.78 -10.08 -9.22
N HIS A 286 0.42 -11.11 -9.99
CA HIS A 286 0.30 -11.01 -11.43
C HIS A 286 -0.95 -10.20 -11.79
N THR A 287 -0.74 -9.03 -12.36
CA THR A 287 -1.82 -8.09 -12.66
C THR A 287 -1.83 -7.70 -14.14
N ILE A 288 -2.87 -6.98 -14.52
CA ILE A 288 -3.02 -6.38 -15.85
C ILE A 288 -2.95 -4.86 -15.68
N LYS A 289 -1.99 -4.22 -16.36
CA LYS A 289 -1.93 -2.75 -16.39
C LYS A 289 -3.22 -2.20 -17.01
N GLY A 290 -3.90 -1.28 -16.32
CA GLY A 290 -5.17 -0.72 -16.79
C GLY A 290 -6.41 -1.59 -16.56
N LYS A 291 -6.32 -2.60 -15.66
CA LYS A 291 -7.39 -3.57 -15.37
C LYS A 291 -8.76 -2.95 -15.18
N GLY A 292 -9.75 -3.47 -15.92
CA GLY A 292 -11.15 -3.07 -15.85
C GLY A 292 -11.52 -1.90 -16.76
N LEU A 293 -10.57 -1.40 -17.57
CA LEU A 293 -10.79 -0.33 -18.55
C LEU A 293 -10.38 -0.83 -19.94
N SER A 294 -11.35 -1.10 -20.80
CA SER A 294 -11.12 -1.73 -22.11
C SER A 294 -10.10 -1.00 -22.99
N PHE A 295 -10.02 0.32 -22.88
CA PHE A 295 -9.07 1.15 -23.62
C PHE A 295 -7.67 1.19 -23.02
N ALA A 296 -7.52 0.83 -21.72
CA ALA A 296 -6.28 0.97 -20.97
C ALA A 296 -5.58 -0.37 -20.68
N GLU A 297 -6.28 -1.51 -20.74
CA GLU A 297 -5.68 -2.82 -20.48
C GLU A 297 -4.52 -3.11 -21.43
N ASN A 298 -3.34 -3.40 -20.84
CA ASN A 298 -2.09 -3.67 -21.55
C ASN A 298 -1.69 -2.57 -22.55
N ASN A 299 -2.13 -1.34 -22.35
CA ASN A 299 -1.85 -0.20 -23.22
C ASN A 299 -0.88 0.78 -22.58
N VAL A 300 0.34 0.84 -23.12
CA VAL A 300 1.43 1.73 -22.64
C VAL A 300 1.00 3.20 -22.65
N SER A 301 0.18 3.62 -23.64
CA SER A 301 -0.28 5.01 -23.77
C SER A 301 -1.04 5.51 -22.53
N PHE A 302 -1.58 4.60 -21.73
CA PHE A 302 -2.27 4.91 -20.46
C PHE A 302 -1.36 4.77 -19.23
N HIS A 303 -0.04 4.74 -19.44
CA HIS A 303 0.87 4.85 -18.30
C HIS A 303 0.68 6.21 -17.60
N ASP A 304 0.65 7.30 -18.34
CA ASP A 304 0.34 8.66 -17.83
C ASP A 304 -0.54 9.36 -18.89
N ALA A 305 -1.84 9.42 -18.65
CA ALA A 305 -2.82 9.86 -19.65
C ALA A 305 -3.95 10.70 -19.03
N CYS A 306 -4.53 11.57 -19.86
CA CYS A 306 -5.74 12.32 -19.54
C CYS A 306 -6.98 11.45 -19.76
N VAL A 307 -8.01 11.63 -18.94
CA VAL A 307 -9.34 11.02 -19.13
C VAL A 307 -10.26 12.08 -19.73
N THR A 308 -10.56 11.92 -21.01
CA THR A 308 -11.55 12.75 -21.72
C THR A 308 -12.98 12.33 -21.37
N ASP A 309 -13.97 13.13 -21.76
CA ASP A 309 -15.40 12.80 -21.55
C ASP A 309 -15.75 11.43 -22.19
N ASP A 310 -15.31 11.18 -23.42
CA ASP A 310 -15.57 9.90 -24.12
C ASP A 310 -14.94 8.71 -23.39
N LEU A 311 -13.70 8.86 -22.89
CA LEU A 311 -13.01 7.82 -22.13
C LEU A 311 -13.67 7.59 -20.76
N TYR A 312 -14.19 8.65 -20.16
CA TYR A 312 -14.92 8.56 -18.90
C TYR A 312 -16.23 7.79 -19.08
N GLU A 313 -17.01 8.13 -20.11
CA GLU A 313 -18.25 7.40 -20.45
C GLU A 313 -17.97 5.92 -20.73
N GLN A 314 -16.91 5.62 -21.52
CA GLN A 314 -16.53 4.23 -21.78
C GLN A 314 -16.11 3.50 -20.49
N ALA A 315 -15.33 4.15 -19.61
CA ALA A 315 -14.94 3.56 -18.33
C ALA A 315 -16.15 3.22 -17.46
N LEU A 316 -17.15 4.11 -17.40
CA LEU A 316 -18.38 3.84 -16.64
C LEU A 316 -19.17 2.65 -17.20
N LEU A 317 -19.18 2.47 -18.53
CA LEU A 317 -19.78 1.28 -19.17
C LEU A 317 -19.01 0.00 -18.81
N ASP A 318 -17.69 0.03 -18.91
CA ASP A 318 -16.83 -1.11 -18.55
C ASP A 318 -17.04 -1.53 -17.09
N LEU A 319 -17.05 -0.57 -16.17
CA LEU A 319 -17.26 -0.82 -14.74
C LEU A 319 -18.66 -1.35 -14.45
N LYS A 320 -19.69 -0.85 -15.14
CA LYS A 320 -21.06 -1.35 -15.00
C LYS A 320 -21.17 -2.82 -15.40
N VAL A 321 -20.55 -3.21 -16.51
CA VAL A 321 -20.52 -4.64 -16.93
C VAL A 321 -19.84 -5.50 -15.88
N ALA A 322 -18.75 -5.01 -15.26
CA ALA A 322 -18.05 -5.73 -14.21
C ALA A 322 -18.90 -5.83 -12.91
N GLU A 323 -19.67 -4.79 -12.56
CA GLU A 323 -20.60 -4.80 -11.41
C GLU A 323 -21.74 -5.81 -11.63
N GLU A 324 -22.32 -5.87 -12.83
CA GLU A 324 -23.37 -6.84 -13.17
C GLU A 324 -22.84 -8.27 -13.07
N ALA A 325 -21.60 -8.52 -13.52
CA ALA A 325 -20.95 -9.83 -13.41
C ALA A 325 -20.62 -10.24 -11.94
N CYS A 326 -20.42 -9.28 -11.05
CA CYS A 326 -20.22 -9.56 -9.62
C CYS A 326 -21.52 -9.95 -8.90
N SER A 327 -22.67 -9.57 -9.44
CA SER A 327 -23.97 -9.76 -8.80
C SER A 327 -24.65 -11.10 -9.18
N CYS A 328 -24.05 -11.86 -10.10
CA CYS A 328 -24.49 -13.16 -10.57
C CYS A 328 -23.71 -14.30 -9.93
#